data_28210824ba535a6fb4f88f2c6d7d24d1
#
_entry.id   28210824ba535a6fb4f88f2c6d7d24d1
#
_cell.length_a   1.000
_cell.length_b   1.000
_cell.length_c   1.000
_cell.angle_alpha   90.00
_cell.angle_beta   90.00
_cell.angle_gamma   90.00
#
_symmetry.space_group_name_H-M   'P 1'
#
loop_
_entity.id
_entity.type
_entity.pdbx_description
1 polymer ?
#
loop_
_entity_poly.entity_id
_entity_poly.type
_entity_poly.pdbx_seq_one_letter_code
_entity_poly.pdbx_strand_id
1 'polypeptide(L)'
;MTGGMRTAGAIEAEVDEVQAWVGRVLPGGGKGLKVLEVGCGPGVLAERLLREGVDLTAIDVSEEQVAEARDRGVPAIVSDFLAFEASPFDALLFTRSLHHIAPLEAGIAKIRALIRPGGLVVADEFAHDEIDAVTAAWFWDLQAVLESCGALAPDVPRRHHGRDGRHGHGHAHGGHQRKDGPPPADPVERWRERHVHEPPLHGARMLIDALKEAFELRSEERLPYLHRYFSDRVEPGEAGRRLFL
;
A
#
# COMPACT_ATOMS: atom_id res chain seq x y z
N MET A 1 26.91 -6.40 3.48
CA MET A 1 26.29 -5.27 2.77
C MET A 1 25.79 -5.74 1.39
N THR A 2 24.71 -6.51 1.32
CA THR A 2 24.14 -7.06 0.08
C THR A 2 22.59 -7.09 0.09
N GLY A 3 21.95 -6.28 0.93
CA GLY A 3 20.48 -6.28 1.06
C GLY A 3 19.72 -5.32 0.16
N GLY A 4 20.36 -4.34 -0.48
CA GLY A 4 19.69 -3.21 -1.12
C GLY A 4 19.37 -3.29 -2.61
N MET A 5 19.69 -4.38 -3.31
CA MET A 5 19.58 -4.45 -4.77
C MET A 5 18.58 -5.51 -5.30
N ARG A 6 17.83 -6.14 -4.40
CA ARG A 6 17.06 -7.36 -4.73
C ARG A 6 15.67 -7.15 -5.32
N THR A 7 15.04 -6.00 -5.11
CA THR A 7 13.62 -5.79 -5.41
C THR A 7 13.31 -4.59 -6.29
N ALA A 8 14.30 -3.81 -6.69
CA ALA A 8 14.11 -2.53 -7.39
C ALA A 8 13.18 -2.65 -8.60
N GLY A 9 13.39 -3.61 -9.50
CA GLY A 9 12.64 -3.69 -10.75
C GLY A 9 11.16 -4.05 -10.62
N ALA A 10 10.78 -4.90 -9.65
CA ALA A 10 9.39 -5.29 -9.46
C ALA A 10 8.59 -4.21 -8.71
N ILE A 11 9.22 -3.60 -7.70
CA ILE A 11 8.64 -2.44 -7.00
C ILE A 11 8.51 -1.26 -7.97
N GLU A 12 9.49 -1.04 -8.83
CA GLU A 12 9.44 0.01 -9.86
C GLU A 12 8.27 -0.20 -10.82
N ALA A 13 8.04 -1.43 -11.31
CA ALA A 13 6.92 -1.73 -12.21
C ALA A 13 5.57 -1.49 -11.53
N GLU A 14 5.42 -1.87 -10.26
CA GLU A 14 4.22 -1.60 -9.48
C GLU A 14 3.99 -0.09 -9.31
N VAL A 15 5.04 0.65 -8.97
CA VAL A 15 4.95 2.11 -8.82
C VAL A 15 4.66 2.78 -10.15
N ASP A 16 5.19 2.26 -11.29
CA ASP A 16 4.86 2.75 -12.64
C ASP A 16 3.35 2.66 -12.94
N GLU A 17 2.71 1.54 -12.58
CA GLU A 17 1.26 1.38 -12.73
C GLU A 17 0.48 2.41 -11.91
N VAL A 18 0.81 2.55 -10.63
CA VAL A 18 0.14 3.47 -9.71
C VAL A 18 0.37 4.92 -10.14
N GLN A 19 1.59 5.30 -10.50
CA GLN A 19 1.93 6.63 -11.00
C GLN A 19 1.14 6.96 -12.26
N ALA A 20 1.10 6.04 -13.24
CA ALA A 20 0.36 6.24 -14.47
C ALA A 20 -1.15 6.41 -14.21
N TRP A 21 -1.71 5.66 -13.25
CA TRP A 21 -3.09 5.79 -12.85
C TRP A 21 -3.35 7.13 -12.14
N VAL A 22 -2.55 7.50 -11.15
CA VAL A 22 -2.64 8.80 -10.44
C VAL A 22 -2.56 9.95 -11.44
N GLY A 23 -1.63 9.90 -12.40
CA GLY A 23 -1.50 10.91 -13.46
C GLY A 23 -2.72 11.04 -14.38
N ARG A 24 -3.52 9.94 -14.54
CA ARG A 24 -4.78 10.00 -15.29
C ARG A 24 -5.93 10.58 -14.49
N VAL A 25 -6.00 10.30 -13.17
CA VAL A 25 -7.14 10.71 -12.34
C VAL A 25 -6.98 12.11 -11.77
N LEU A 26 -5.75 12.58 -11.57
CA LEU A 26 -5.49 13.96 -11.13
C LEU A 26 -5.58 14.94 -12.30
N PRO A 27 -6.28 16.07 -12.14
CA PRO A 27 -6.33 17.12 -13.17
C PRO A 27 -4.91 17.59 -13.57
N GLY A 28 -4.64 17.62 -14.88
CA GLY A 28 -3.33 18.01 -15.39
C GLY A 28 -2.16 17.14 -14.93
N GLY A 29 -2.43 15.87 -14.61
CA GLY A 29 -1.42 14.97 -14.05
C GLY A 29 -0.98 15.34 -12.63
N GLY A 30 -1.74 16.17 -11.94
CA GLY A 30 -1.43 16.63 -10.59
C GLY A 30 -0.46 17.82 -10.53
N LYS A 31 0.05 18.29 -11.66
CA LYS A 31 1.04 19.38 -11.70
C LYS A 31 0.52 20.64 -11.01
N GLY A 32 1.26 21.11 -10.01
CA GLY A 32 0.91 22.30 -9.22
C GLY A 32 -0.25 22.12 -8.25
N LEU A 33 -0.83 20.90 -8.15
CA LEU A 33 -1.81 20.57 -7.12
C LEU A 33 -1.10 20.31 -5.80
N LYS A 34 -1.69 20.82 -4.72
CA LYS A 34 -1.27 20.50 -3.36
C LYS A 34 -1.85 19.15 -2.96
N VAL A 35 -1.01 18.12 -2.87
CA VAL A 35 -1.39 16.73 -2.64
C VAL A 35 -0.84 16.24 -1.30
N LEU A 36 -1.67 15.54 -0.53
CA LEU A 36 -1.23 14.78 0.64
C LEU A 36 -1.22 13.29 0.29
N GLU A 37 -0.06 12.66 0.36
CA GLU A 37 0.06 11.19 0.33
C GLU A 37 0.09 10.66 1.75
N VAL A 38 -0.88 9.77 2.06
CA VAL A 38 -1.06 9.17 3.40
C VAL A 38 -0.54 7.73 3.38
N GLY A 39 0.41 7.43 4.27
CA GLY A 39 1.09 6.14 4.29
C GLY A 39 2.08 6.03 3.13
N CYS A 40 2.98 6.99 2.99
CA CYS A 40 3.87 7.06 1.84
C CYS A 40 4.96 5.97 1.81
N GLY A 41 5.15 5.24 2.92
CA GLY A 41 6.24 4.28 3.03
C GLY A 41 7.60 4.93 2.73
N PRO A 42 8.48 4.25 1.96
CA PRO A 42 9.81 4.78 1.62
C PRO A 42 9.78 5.91 0.58
N GLY A 43 8.60 6.40 0.19
CA GLY A 43 8.42 7.58 -0.65
C GLY A 43 8.72 7.40 -2.13
N VAL A 44 8.68 6.17 -2.67
CA VAL A 44 9.01 5.91 -4.09
C VAL A 44 8.02 6.59 -5.03
N LEU A 45 6.71 6.48 -4.75
CA LEU A 45 5.68 7.15 -5.54
C LEU A 45 5.75 8.68 -5.34
N ALA A 46 5.88 9.14 -4.08
CA ALA A 46 6.03 10.56 -3.75
C ALA A 46 7.17 11.22 -4.51
N GLU A 47 8.35 10.59 -4.54
CA GLU A 47 9.52 11.09 -5.28
C GLU A 47 9.21 11.30 -6.78
N ARG A 48 8.48 10.37 -7.39
CA ARG A 48 8.11 10.45 -8.81
C ARG A 48 7.09 11.55 -9.08
N LEU A 49 6.06 11.67 -8.23
CA LEU A 49 5.06 12.74 -8.35
C LEU A 49 5.68 14.12 -8.17
N LEU A 50 6.63 14.29 -7.24
CA LEU A 50 7.40 15.53 -7.09
C LEU A 50 8.18 15.89 -8.36
N ARG A 51 8.80 14.92 -9.03
CA ARG A 51 9.51 15.13 -10.31
C ARG A 51 8.57 15.57 -11.44
N GLU A 52 7.30 15.19 -11.38
CA GLU A 52 6.25 15.61 -12.32
C GLU A 52 5.67 17.00 -11.98
N GLY A 53 6.11 17.59 -10.87
CA GLY A 53 5.72 18.95 -10.46
C GLY A 53 4.48 19.00 -9.59
N VAL A 54 4.12 17.92 -8.91
CA VAL A 54 3.09 17.90 -7.86
C VAL A 54 3.65 18.62 -6.62
N ASP A 55 2.87 19.50 -5.99
CA ASP A 55 3.20 20.09 -4.68
C ASP A 55 2.76 19.08 -3.59
N LEU A 56 3.66 18.15 -3.27
CA LEU A 56 3.35 16.97 -2.45
C LEU A 56 3.88 17.12 -1.04
N THR A 57 3.02 16.80 -0.06
CA THR A 57 3.37 16.47 1.32
C THR A 57 3.10 14.99 1.54
N ALA A 58 3.99 14.28 2.22
CA ALA A 58 3.82 12.88 2.53
C ALA A 58 3.80 12.65 4.04
N ILE A 59 2.99 11.70 4.51
CA ILE A 59 3.01 11.28 5.92
C ILE A 59 3.09 9.76 6.02
N ASP A 60 3.78 9.30 7.06
CA ASP A 60 3.78 7.89 7.48
C ASP A 60 3.98 7.84 8.99
N VAL A 61 3.50 6.78 9.64
CA VAL A 61 3.67 6.57 11.08
C VAL A 61 5.05 6.00 11.42
N SER A 62 5.73 5.39 10.45
CA SER A 62 7.04 4.77 10.60
C SER A 62 8.18 5.79 10.46
N GLU A 63 8.93 6.01 11.53
CA GLU A 63 10.13 6.86 11.51
C GLU A 63 11.16 6.37 10.47
N GLU A 64 11.31 5.04 10.32
CA GLU A 64 12.23 4.41 9.37
C GLU A 64 11.83 4.72 7.93
N GLN A 65 10.54 4.53 7.59
CA GLN A 65 10.03 4.80 6.26
C GLN A 65 10.12 6.28 5.90
N VAL A 66 9.80 7.16 6.84
CA VAL A 66 9.94 8.62 6.65
C VAL A 66 11.40 9.03 6.46
N ALA A 67 12.34 8.40 7.16
CA ALA A 67 13.76 8.66 6.93
C ALA A 67 14.18 8.29 5.51
N GLU A 68 13.78 7.10 5.02
CA GLU A 68 14.06 6.68 3.64
C GLU A 68 13.40 7.62 2.61
N ALA A 69 12.15 8.05 2.85
CA ALA A 69 11.47 9.02 1.99
C ALA A 69 12.21 10.36 1.93
N ARG A 70 12.69 10.86 3.08
CA ARG A 70 13.50 12.09 3.15
C ARG A 70 14.83 11.96 2.42
N ASP A 71 15.49 10.81 2.48
CA ASP A 71 16.72 10.53 1.74
C ASP A 71 16.50 10.58 0.21
N ARG A 72 15.26 10.34 -0.25
CA ARG A 72 14.81 10.53 -1.64
C ARG A 72 14.45 11.98 -1.99
N GLY A 73 14.50 12.90 -1.00
CA GLY A 73 14.09 14.30 -1.19
C GLY A 73 12.59 14.55 -1.04
N VAL A 74 11.84 13.59 -0.50
CA VAL A 74 10.39 13.74 -0.25
C VAL A 74 10.18 14.57 1.03
N PRO A 75 9.28 15.59 1.05
CA PRO A 75 8.91 16.32 2.26
C PRO A 75 7.99 15.45 3.14
N ALA A 76 8.54 14.38 3.71
CA ALA A 76 7.82 13.41 4.51
C ALA A 76 7.83 13.77 6.01
N ILE A 77 6.72 13.51 6.69
CA ILE A 77 6.49 13.83 8.11
C ILE A 77 6.06 12.55 8.83
N VAL A 78 6.68 12.27 9.98
CA VAL A 78 6.22 11.20 10.86
C VAL A 78 4.94 11.65 11.54
N SER A 79 3.82 11.05 11.17
CA SER A 79 2.51 11.40 11.74
C SER A 79 1.49 10.28 11.56
N ASP A 80 0.66 10.10 12.56
CA ASP A 80 -0.63 9.41 12.41
C ASP A 80 -1.59 10.31 11.63
N PHE A 81 -2.34 9.71 10.69
CA PHE A 81 -3.27 10.46 9.83
C PHE A 81 -4.37 11.18 10.63
N LEU A 82 -4.91 10.54 11.67
CA LEU A 82 -5.98 11.14 12.49
C LEU A 82 -5.47 12.32 13.30
N ALA A 83 -4.19 12.32 13.67
CA ALA A 83 -3.54 13.40 14.42
C ALA A 83 -2.95 14.49 13.52
N PHE A 84 -2.82 14.27 12.22
CA PHE A 84 -2.18 15.20 11.29
C PHE A 84 -3.03 16.47 11.08
N GLU A 85 -2.41 17.64 11.22
CA GLU A 85 -3.06 18.94 11.04
C GLU A 85 -2.36 19.74 9.94
N ALA A 86 -3.13 20.23 8.98
CA ALA A 86 -2.63 21.08 7.89
C ALA A 86 -3.74 21.92 7.27
N SER A 87 -3.36 22.88 6.43
CA SER A 87 -4.29 23.57 5.53
C SER A 87 -4.81 22.60 4.47
N PRO A 88 -6.06 22.79 3.97
CA PRO A 88 -6.66 21.89 3.00
C PRO A 88 -5.81 21.66 1.76
N PHE A 89 -5.93 20.44 1.20
CA PHE A 89 -5.28 19.96 0.01
C PHE A 89 -6.22 19.92 -1.20
N ASP A 90 -5.66 19.93 -2.40
CA ASP A 90 -6.38 19.73 -3.65
C ASP A 90 -6.73 18.25 -3.87
N ALA A 91 -5.86 17.36 -3.40
CA ALA A 91 -6.11 15.92 -3.41
C ALA A 91 -5.49 15.22 -2.19
N LEU A 92 -6.15 14.16 -1.74
CA LEU A 92 -5.58 13.19 -0.80
C LEU A 92 -5.40 11.86 -1.53
N LEU A 93 -4.21 11.29 -1.41
CA LEU A 93 -3.82 10.04 -2.06
C LEU A 93 -3.57 8.97 -1.00
N PHE A 94 -4.26 7.83 -1.15
CA PHE A 94 -4.09 6.63 -0.34
C PHE A 94 -3.69 5.49 -1.27
N THR A 95 -2.48 4.98 -1.09
CA THR A 95 -1.98 3.82 -1.82
C THR A 95 -1.74 2.69 -0.84
N ARG A 96 -2.73 1.82 -0.70
CA ARG A 96 -2.72 0.69 0.26
C ARG A 96 -2.55 1.15 1.72
N SER A 97 -3.20 2.23 2.08
CA SER A 97 -3.06 2.83 3.41
C SER A 97 -4.38 3.12 4.13
N LEU A 98 -5.46 3.36 3.36
CA LEU A 98 -6.76 3.70 3.94
C LEU A 98 -7.35 2.54 4.76
N HIS A 99 -7.09 1.30 4.36
CA HIS A 99 -7.57 0.11 5.06
C HIS A 99 -6.98 -0.07 6.47
N HIS A 100 -5.90 0.63 6.81
CA HIS A 100 -5.30 0.64 8.14
C HIS A 100 -5.86 1.73 9.07
N ILE A 101 -6.60 2.72 8.55
CA ILE A 101 -7.04 3.87 9.35
C ILE A 101 -8.28 3.51 10.16
N ALA A 102 -8.11 3.32 11.45
CA ALA A 102 -9.18 2.94 12.38
C ALA A 102 -9.32 3.95 13.52
N PRO A 103 -10.58 4.32 13.91
CA PRO A 103 -11.83 3.89 13.28
C PRO A 103 -12.07 4.57 11.92
N LEU A 104 -12.73 3.88 10.98
CA LEU A 104 -12.94 4.36 9.61
C LEU A 104 -13.72 5.68 9.55
N GLU A 105 -14.73 5.82 10.41
CA GLU A 105 -15.54 7.05 10.51
C GLU A 105 -14.70 8.28 10.85
N ALA A 106 -13.72 8.11 11.76
CA ALA A 106 -12.77 9.18 12.08
C ALA A 106 -11.85 9.48 10.88
N GLY A 107 -11.42 8.45 10.14
CA GLY A 107 -10.68 8.59 8.89
C GLY A 107 -11.44 9.40 7.85
N ILE A 108 -12.70 9.07 7.61
CA ILE A 108 -13.57 9.80 6.67
C ILE A 108 -13.78 11.26 7.13
N ALA A 109 -14.02 11.49 8.42
CA ALA A 109 -14.14 12.85 8.95
C ALA A 109 -12.84 13.65 8.78
N LYS A 110 -11.68 13.02 8.98
CA LYS A 110 -10.36 13.64 8.76
C LYS A 110 -10.11 13.96 7.29
N ILE A 111 -10.48 13.08 6.36
CA ILE A 111 -10.43 13.35 4.93
C ILE A 111 -11.24 14.61 4.60
N ARG A 112 -12.47 14.71 5.09
CA ARG A 112 -13.32 15.90 4.89
C ARG A 112 -12.70 17.18 5.43
N ALA A 113 -12.00 17.12 6.55
CA ALA A 113 -11.34 18.28 7.15
C ALA A 113 -10.09 18.75 6.37
N LEU A 114 -9.39 17.81 5.74
CA LEU A 114 -8.13 18.08 5.03
C LEU A 114 -8.30 18.33 3.53
N ILE A 115 -9.47 18.06 2.94
CA ILE A 115 -9.71 18.27 1.52
C ILE A 115 -10.49 19.55 1.30
N ARG A 116 -10.10 20.35 0.30
CA ARG A 116 -10.85 21.55 -0.07
C ARG A 116 -12.17 21.21 -0.78
N PRO A 117 -13.15 22.10 -0.81
CA PRO A 117 -14.33 21.92 -1.67
C PRO A 117 -13.94 21.68 -3.13
N GLY A 118 -14.45 20.62 -3.74
CA GLY A 118 -14.11 20.20 -5.12
C GLY A 118 -12.75 19.51 -5.26
N GLY A 119 -12.05 19.25 -4.17
CA GLY A 119 -10.84 18.41 -4.16
C GLY A 119 -11.14 16.92 -4.38
N LEU A 120 -10.11 16.12 -4.59
CA LEU A 120 -10.21 14.69 -4.93
C LEU A 120 -9.66 13.79 -3.82
N VAL A 121 -10.38 12.73 -3.52
CA VAL A 121 -9.86 11.58 -2.77
C VAL A 121 -9.55 10.48 -3.78
N VAL A 122 -8.30 10.01 -3.76
CA VAL A 122 -7.80 8.97 -4.66
C VAL A 122 -7.30 7.82 -3.82
N ALA A 123 -7.89 6.63 -3.98
CA ALA A 123 -7.54 5.45 -3.19
C ALA A 123 -7.28 4.24 -4.10
N ASP A 124 -6.08 3.65 -3.97
CA ASP A 124 -5.70 2.36 -4.58
C ASP A 124 -5.57 1.35 -3.43
N GLU A 125 -6.51 0.40 -3.37
CA GLU A 125 -6.63 -0.52 -2.23
C GLU A 125 -6.82 -1.96 -2.69
N PHE A 126 -6.31 -2.92 -1.93
CA PHE A 126 -6.49 -4.33 -2.22
C PHE A 126 -7.85 -4.82 -1.72
N ALA A 127 -8.61 -5.48 -2.60
CA ALA A 127 -9.85 -6.19 -2.24
C ALA A 127 -9.53 -7.54 -1.56
N HIS A 128 -8.73 -7.49 -0.47
CA HIS A 128 -8.24 -8.68 0.21
C HIS A 128 -9.35 -9.55 0.81
N ASP A 129 -10.49 -8.96 1.11
CA ASP A 129 -11.68 -9.61 1.68
C ASP A 129 -12.60 -10.24 0.61
N GLU A 130 -12.37 -9.99 -0.68
CA GLU A 130 -13.21 -10.45 -1.78
C GLU A 130 -12.63 -11.67 -2.55
N ILE A 131 -11.58 -12.32 -2.05
CA ILE A 131 -10.99 -13.47 -2.73
C ILE A 131 -11.90 -14.70 -2.70
N ASP A 132 -12.08 -15.37 -3.84
CA ASP A 132 -12.77 -16.65 -3.92
C ASP A 132 -11.80 -17.85 -3.78
N ALA A 133 -12.38 -19.06 -3.62
CA ALA A 133 -11.60 -20.25 -3.38
C ALA A 133 -10.69 -20.64 -4.57
N VAL A 134 -11.13 -20.37 -5.80
CA VAL A 134 -10.35 -20.67 -7.01
C VAL A 134 -9.15 -19.75 -7.10
N THR A 135 -9.38 -18.46 -6.90
CA THR A 135 -8.34 -17.44 -6.93
C THR A 135 -7.33 -17.63 -5.79
N ALA A 136 -7.81 -17.97 -4.58
CA ALA A 136 -6.93 -18.26 -3.44
C ALA A 136 -6.06 -19.50 -3.70
N ALA A 137 -6.64 -20.57 -4.22
CA ALA A 137 -5.87 -21.78 -4.58
C ALA A 137 -4.82 -21.46 -5.64
N TRP A 138 -5.21 -20.78 -6.72
CA TRP A 138 -4.29 -20.36 -7.78
C TRP A 138 -3.13 -19.49 -7.23
N PHE A 139 -3.42 -18.56 -6.33
CA PHE A 139 -2.40 -17.71 -5.73
C PHE A 139 -1.34 -18.52 -4.97
N TRP A 140 -1.77 -19.47 -4.14
CA TRP A 140 -0.84 -20.32 -3.35
C TRP A 140 -0.06 -21.29 -4.22
N ASP A 141 -0.69 -21.85 -5.25
CA ASP A 141 0.00 -22.74 -6.21
C ASP A 141 1.05 -21.95 -7.01
N LEU A 142 0.69 -20.77 -7.50
CA LEU A 142 1.64 -19.89 -8.20
C LEU A 142 2.81 -19.51 -7.30
N GLN A 143 2.55 -19.10 -6.04
CA GLN A 143 3.61 -18.80 -5.10
C GLN A 143 4.56 -20.00 -4.91
N ALA A 144 4.03 -21.20 -4.70
CA ALA A 144 4.83 -22.39 -4.52
C ALA A 144 5.70 -22.72 -5.75
N VAL A 145 5.16 -22.55 -6.95
CA VAL A 145 5.91 -22.74 -8.21
C VAL A 145 7.04 -21.71 -8.32
N LEU A 146 6.75 -20.43 -8.09
CA LEU A 146 7.73 -19.34 -8.21
C LEU A 146 8.86 -19.46 -7.17
N GLU A 147 8.54 -19.88 -5.95
CA GLU A 147 9.54 -20.18 -4.92
C GLU A 147 10.40 -21.41 -5.31
N SER A 148 9.77 -22.47 -5.83
CA SER A 148 10.49 -23.69 -6.21
C SER A 148 11.45 -23.50 -7.36
N CYS A 149 11.17 -22.60 -8.30
CA CYS A 149 12.05 -22.27 -9.41
C CYS A 149 13.04 -21.11 -9.10
N GLY A 150 13.04 -20.60 -7.88
CA GLY A 150 13.94 -19.52 -7.45
C GLY A 150 13.62 -18.14 -8.03
N ALA A 151 12.40 -17.93 -8.49
CA ALA A 151 11.94 -16.62 -8.97
C ALA A 151 11.47 -15.71 -7.82
N LEU A 152 11.02 -16.30 -6.72
CA LEU A 152 10.66 -15.59 -5.49
C LEU A 152 11.49 -16.10 -4.31
N ALA A 153 11.88 -15.18 -3.44
CA ALA A 153 12.38 -15.53 -2.12
C ALA A 153 11.27 -16.21 -1.29
N PRO A 154 11.61 -17.18 -0.43
CA PRO A 154 10.65 -17.80 0.47
C PRO A 154 9.91 -16.75 1.31
N ASP A 155 8.61 -16.99 1.55
CA ASP A 155 7.81 -16.16 2.45
C ASP A 155 8.23 -16.41 3.91
N VAL A 156 9.29 -15.74 4.32
CA VAL A 156 9.79 -15.83 5.70
C VAL A 156 9.07 -14.77 6.52
N PRO A 157 8.34 -15.15 7.58
CA PRO A 157 7.74 -14.19 8.50
C PRO A 157 8.81 -13.23 9.02
N ARG A 158 8.70 -11.95 8.73
CA ARG A 158 9.60 -10.95 9.33
C ARG A 158 9.34 -10.97 10.84
N ARG A 159 10.33 -11.42 11.61
CA ARG A 159 10.30 -11.28 13.06
C ARG A 159 10.37 -9.78 13.34
N HIS A 160 9.25 -9.20 13.74
CA HIS A 160 9.29 -7.91 14.40
C HIS A 160 10.14 -8.09 15.66
N HIS A 161 11.34 -7.57 15.66
CA HIS A 161 12.07 -7.35 16.90
C HIS A 161 11.28 -6.30 17.67
N GLY A 162 10.34 -6.77 18.48
CA GLY A 162 9.62 -5.96 19.43
C GLY A 162 10.64 -5.41 20.42
N ARG A 163 10.98 -4.16 20.22
CA ARG A 163 11.53 -3.32 21.28
C ARG A 163 10.58 -2.15 21.42
N ASP A 164 9.86 -2.21 22.54
CA ASP A 164 9.11 -1.10 23.13
C ASP A 164 8.01 -0.42 22.30
N GLY A 165 6.78 -0.94 22.42
CA GLY A 165 5.54 -0.20 22.64
C GLY A 165 5.24 1.05 21.78
N ARG A 166 5.72 1.17 20.55
CA ARG A 166 5.30 2.21 19.61
C ARG A 166 5.00 1.61 18.24
N HIS A 167 3.80 1.88 17.79
CA HIS A 167 3.19 1.35 16.56
C HIS A 167 3.96 1.81 15.33
N GLY A 168 4.79 0.95 14.75
CA GLY A 168 5.39 1.16 13.44
C GLY A 168 4.52 0.48 12.37
N HIS A 169 3.74 1.24 11.63
CA HIS A 169 3.05 0.77 10.44
C HIS A 169 3.91 1.02 9.21
N GLY A 170 4.94 0.21 9.03
CA GLY A 170 5.59 0.12 7.72
C GLY A 170 4.69 -0.67 6.78
N HIS A 171 4.56 -0.29 5.51
CA HIS A 171 3.89 -1.07 4.45
C HIS A 171 4.64 -2.38 4.14
N ALA A 172 4.97 -3.16 5.16
CA ALA A 172 5.27 -4.55 5.01
C ALA A 172 3.93 -5.27 5.10
N HIS A 173 3.45 -5.83 3.98
CA HIS A 173 2.31 -6.72 3.98
C HIS A 173 2.39 -7.68 5.16
N GLY A 174 1.51 -7.47 6.14
CA GLY A 174 1.22 -8.31 7.28
C GLY A 174 2.42 -8.97 7.97
N GLY A 175 2.92 -8.38 9.02
CA GLY A 175 3.71 -9.11 10.01
C GLY A 175 2.80 -10.15 10.67
N HIS A 176 2.73 -11.37 10.06
CA HIS A 176 1.90 -12.45 10.55
C HIS A 176 2.44 -12.93 11.88
N GLN A 177 1.64 -12.84 12.94
CA GLN A 177 1.76 -13.81 14.02
C GLN A 177 1.26 -15.16 13.47
N ARG A 178 2.15 -15.95 12.86
CA ARG A 178 1.80 -17.35 12.60
C ARG A 178 1.49 -18.00 13.93
N LYS A 179 0.29 -18.53 14.06
CA LYS A 179 0.02 -19.58 15.04
C LYS A 179 1.03 -20.69 14.80
N ASP A 180 1.68 -21.18 15.84
CA ASP A 180 2.59 -22.32 15.73
C ASP A 180 1.84 -23.49 15.11
N GLY A 181 2.23 -23.91 13.90
CA GLY A 181 1.59 -24.98 13.17
C GLY A 181 1.73 -24.86 11.65
N PRO A 182 1.37 -25.93 10.91
CA PRO A 182 1.32 -25.86 9.45
C PRO A 182 0.21 -24.89 9.02
N PRO A 183 0.36 -24.25 7.84
CA PRO A 183 -0.69 -23.36 7.30
C PRO A 183 -1.99 -24.15 7.09
N PRO A 184 -3.17 -23.49 7.14
CA PRO A 184 -4.44 -24.12 6.82
C PRO A 184 -4.42 -24.84 5.48
N ALA A 185 -5.09 -26.00 5.41
CA ALA A 185 -5.26 -26.71 4.17
C ALA A 185 -6.24 -26.01 3.20
N ASP A 186 -7.21 -25.29 3.76
CA ASP A 186 -8.15 -24.48 2.97
C ASP A 186 -7.47 -23.20 2.46
N PRO A 187 -7.46 -22.95 1.13
CA PRO A 187 -6.77 -21.81 0.53
C PRO A 187 -7.32 -20.46 1.00
N VAL A 188 -8.63 -20.38 1.23
CA VAL A 188 -9.30 -19.12 1.66
C VAL A 188 -9.01 -18.86 3.14
N GLU A 189 -9.00 -19.89 3.97
CA GLU A 189 -8.63 -19.76 5.38
C GLU A 189 -7.17 -19.31 5.51
N ARG A 190 -6.27 -19.91 4.74
CA ARG A 190 -4.87 -19.50 4.66
C ARG A 190 -4.71 -18.04 4.20
N TRP A 191 -5.53 -17.61 3.22
CA TRP A 191 -5.56 -16.21 2.78
C TRP A 191 -6.06 -15.27 3.88
N ARG A 192 -7.13 -15.64 4.59
CA ARG A 192 -7.66 -14.86 5.72
C ARG A 192 -6.62 -14.73 6.83
N GLU A 193 -5.95 -15.82 7.18
CA GLU A 193 -4.86 -15.76 8.17
C GLU A 193 -3.74 -14.79 7.75
N ARG A 194 -3.44 -14.70 6.46
CA ARG A 194 -2.47 -13.73 5.93
C ARG A 194 -2.86 -12.27 6.20
N HIS A 195 -4.13 -11.98 6.36
CA HIS A 195 -4.66 -10.62 6.53
C HIS A 195 -5.20 -10.37 7.95
N VAL A 196 -4.77 -11.16 8.93
CA VAL A 196 -5.09 -10.90 10.34
C VAL A 196 -4.21 -9.75 10.83
N HIS A 197 -4.84 -8.66 11.26
CA HIS A 197 -4.20 -7.47 11.82
C HIS A 197 -4.89 -7.01 13.10
N GLU A 198 -4.16 -6.22 13.91
CA GLU A 198 -4.69 -5.58 15.10
C GLU A 198 -4.35 -4.07 15.04
N PRO A 199 -5.32 -3.16 14.87
CA PRO A 199 -6.74 -3.43 14.62
C PRO A 199 -7.01 -4.13 13.28
N PRO A 200 -8.18 -4.77 13.09
CA PRO A 200 -8.53 -5.43 11.83
C PRO A 200 -8.53 -4.45 10.65
N LEU A 201 -8.08 -4.94 9.49
CA LEU A 201 -8.12 -4.16 8.26
C LEU A 201 -9.55 -3.95 7.79
N HIS A 202 -9.82 -2.78 7.22
CA HIS A 202 -11.10 -2.53 6.55
C HIS A 202 -11.11 -3.20 5.17
N GLY A 203 -12.18 -3.96 4.88
CA GLY A 203 -12.40 -4.58 3.58
C GLY A 203 -12.74 -3.57 2.49
N ALA A 204 -12.48 -3.93 1.23
CA ALA A 204 -12.69 -3.05 0.08
C ALA A 204 -14.13 -2.53 -0.02
N ARG A 205 -15.12 -3.41 0.22
CA ARG A 205 -16.54 -3.01 0.19
C ARG A 205 -16.83 -1.93 1.23
N MET A 206 -16.36 -2.11 2.45
CA MET A 206 -16.56 -1.15 3.53
C MET A 206 -15.95 0.21 3.20
N LEU A 207 -14.74 0.23 2.64
CA LEU A 207 -14.06 1.47 2.21
C LEU A 207 -14.84 2.19 1.11
N ILE A 208 -15.27 1.45 0.07
CA ILE A 208 -16.04 1.99 -1.05
C ILE A 208 -17.37 2.59 -0.57
N ASP A 209 -18.10 1.87 0.28
CA ASP A 209 -19.39 2.32 0.79
C ASP A 209 -19.23 3.58 1.66
N ALA A 210 -18.24 3.62 2.55
CA ALA A 210 -17.94 4.80 3.36
C ALA A 210 -17.51 6.02 2.53
N LEU A 211 -16.71 5.81 1.49
CA LEU A 211 -16.32 6.89 0.58
C LEU A 211 -17.51 7.39 -0.25
N LYS A 212 -18.39 6.50 -0.75
CA LYS A 212 -19.61 6.87 -1.50
C LYS A 212 -20.62 7.62 -0.65
N GLU A 213 -20.74 7.29 0.63
CA GLU A 213 -21.60 8.02 1.56
C GLU A 213 -21.06 9.45 1.84
N ALA A 214 -19.75 9.59 1.85
CA ALA A 214 -19.08 10.83 2.20
C ALA A 214 -18.85 11.78 1.04
N PHE A 215 -18.63 11.24 -0.18
CA PHE A 215 -18.17 11.97 -1.37
C PHE A 215 -18.89 11.49 -2.63
N GLU A 216 -18.89 12.34 -3.67
CA GLU A 216 -19.34 11.95 -5.00
C GLU A 216 -18.30 11.03 -5.67
N LEU A 217 -18.70 9.79 -5.98
CA LEU A 217 -17.85 8.86 -6.72
C LEU A 217 -17.70 9.32 -8.17
N ARG A 218 -16.46 9.50 -8.63
CA ARG A 218 -16.15 9.87 -10.02
C ARG A 218 -15.78 8.66 -10.89
N SER A 219 -14.98 7.76 -10.34
CA SER A 219 -14.63 6.50 -11.02
C SER A 219 -14.34 5.40 -10.00
N GLU A 220 -14.61 4.18 -10.39
CA GLU A 220 -14.23 2.95 -9.68
C GLU A 220 -13.72 1.97 -10.74
N GLU A 221 -12.48 1.51 -10.56
CA GLU A 221 -11.85 0.54 -11.45
C GLU A 221 -11.43 -0.68 -10.64
N ARG A 222 -11.59 -1.88 -11.22
CA ARG A 222 -11.09 -3.12 -10.63
C ARG A 222 -9.96 -3.65 -11.48
N LEU A 223 -8.80 -3.76 -10.89
CA LEU A 223 -7.57 -4.19 -11.57
C LEU A 223 -7.03 -5.47 -10.91
N PRO A 224 -6.34 -6.33 -11.68
CA PRO A 224 -5.59 -7.42 -11.10
C PRO A 224 -4.50 -6.87 -10.15
N TYR A 225 -4.45 -7.37 -8.92
CA TYR A 225 -3.50 -6.87 -7.91
C TYR A 225 -2.66 -7.95 -7.24
N LEU A 226 -2.99 -9.23 -7.42
CA LEU A 226 -2.32 -10.32 -6.69
C LEU A 226 -0.82 -10.42 -6.97
N HIS A 227 -0.36 -9.99 -8.15
CA HIS A 227 1.07 -9.91 -8.48
C HIS A 227 1.84 -8.99 -7.53
N ARG A 228 1.19 -7.95 -6.99
CA ARG A 228 1.79 -6.99 -6.07
C ARG A 228 2.17 -7.59 -4.71
N TYR A 229 1.59 -8.75 -4.34
CA TYR A 229 2.02 -9.51 -3.16
C TYR A 229 3.38 -10.19 -3.32
N PHE A 230 3.92 -10.21 -4.53
CA PHE A 230 5.22 -10.80 -4.85
C PHE A 230 6.31 -9.75 -5.06
N SER A 231 5.97 -8.47 -5.22
CA SER A 231 6.89 -7.41 -5.67
C SER A 231 8.13 -7.26 -4.79
N ASP A 232 8.00 -7.40 -3.48
CA ASP A 232 9.10 -7.30 -2.52
C ASP A 232 9.93 -8.58 -2.37
N ARG A 233 9.49 -9.67 -3.01
CA ARG A 233 10.09 -11.01 -2.91
C ARG A 233 10.73 -11.51 -4.20
N VAL A 234 10.63 -10.74 -5.29
CA VAL A 234 11.22 -11.12 -6.58
C VAL A 234 12.74 -11.21 -6.48
N GLU A 235 13.29 -12.36 -6.82
CA GLU A 235 14.74 -12.55 -6.82
C GLU A 235 15.40 -11.81 -7.98
N PRO A 236 16.59 -11.19 -7.76
CA PRO A 236 17.34 -10.50 -8.78
C PRO A 236 17.95 -11.52 -9.74
N GLY A 237 17.34 -11.72 -10.87
CA GLY A 237 17.80 -12.68 -11.86
C GLY A 237 16.94 -12.65 -13.12
N GLU A 238 17.29 -13.47 -14.11
CA GLU A 238 16.54 -13.57 -15.37
C GLU A 238 15.11 -14.09 -15.11
N ALA A 239 14.96 -15.07 -14.23
CA ALA A 239 13.65 -15.64 -13.85
C ALA A 239 12.76 -14.60 -13.19
N GLY A 240 13.25 -13.86 -12.20
CA GLY A 240 12.49 -12.80 -11.53
C GLY A 240 12.12 -11.65 -12.47
N ARG A 241 13.03 -11.23 -13.36
CA ARG A 241 12.73 -10.18 -14.35
C ARG A 241 11.62 -10.55 -15.33
N ARG A 242 11.52 -11.82 -15.72
CA ARG A 242 10.46 -12.31 -16.63
C ARG A 242 9.07 -12.37 -16.03
N LEU A 243 8.92 -12.25 -14.70
CA LEU A 243 7.61 -12.23 -14.04
C LEU A 243 6.84 -10.92 -14.28
N PHE A 244 7.53 -9.82 -14.61
CA PHE A 244 6.95 -8.48 -14.69
C PHE A 244 7.12 -7.84 -16.10
N LEU A 245 7.52 -8.60 -17.09
CA LEU A 245 7.56 -8.23 -18.51
C LEU A 245 6.45 -8.93 -19.30
#